data_ca2f917d5468e06c5d17e99ebefa1d1c
#
_entry.id   ca2f917d5468e06c5d17e99ebefa1d1c
#
_cell.length_a   1.000
_cell.length_b   1.000
_cell.length_c   1.000
_cell.angle_alpha   90.00
_cell.angle_beta   90.00
_cell.angle_gamma   90.00
#
_symmetry.space_group_name_H-M   'P 1'
#
loop_
_entity.id
_entity.type
_entity.pdbx_description
1 polymer ?
#
loop_
_entity_poly.entity_id
_entity_poly.type
_entity_poly.pdbx_seq_one_letter_code
_entity_poly.pdbx_strand_id
1 'polypeptide(L)'
;MAAPDPDEALWLNPAEKEAWTGLVSLVLLLPGRLESPLQHDAGLTLFEYLTLSHISEAPERRLRMSELAYLANGSLSRLSNVVKRFEQRGWVERMPDPADGRYTLAMLTDDGYDVVVAAAPTHVRSVRELVLDPLTAEDQRALARIAAKLRTRPADLA
;
A
#
# COMPACT_ATOMS: atom_id res chain seq x y z
N MET A 1 26.31 -39.16 10.72
CA MET A 1 25.79 -37.88 10.17
C MET A 1 25.63 -37.00 11.39
N ALA A 2 26.58 -36.07 11.61
CA ALA A 2 26.49 -35.13 12.74
C ALA A 2 25.26 -34.21 12.59
N ALA A 3 24.55 -33.96 13.70
CA ALA A 3 23.52 -32.96 13.68
C ALA A 3 24.14 -31.60 13.32
N PRO A 4 23.47 -30.77 12.51
CA PRO A 4 23.95 -29.44 12.21
C PRO A 4 24.16 -28.67 13.52
N ASP A 5 25.22 -27.87 13.56
CA ASP A 5 25.50 -26.99 14.67
C ASP A 5 24.28 -26.07 14.90
N PRO A 6 23.70 -26.00 16.11
CA PRO A 6 22.56 -25.15 16.37
C PRO A 6 22.86 -23.65 16.07
N ASP A 7 24.10 -23.21 16.09
CA ASP A 7 24.49 -21.86 15.69
C ASP A 7 24.49 -21.65 14.16
N GLU A 8 24.75 -22.68 13.35
CA GLU A 8 24.66 -22.57 11.88
C GLU A 8 23.24 -22.30 11.37
N ALA A 9 22.22 -22.78 12.11
CA ALA A 9 20.82 -22.59 11.76
C ALA A 9 20.31 -21.14 12.03
N LEU A 10 21.06 -20.32 12.75
CA LEU A 10 20.72 -18.93 13.07
C LEU A 10 21.15 -17.92 11.99
N TRP A 11 21.98 -18.35 11.04
CA TRP A 11 22.53 -17.45 10.02
C TRP A 11 21.94 -17.75 8.65
N LEU A 12 21.68 -16.67 7.89
CA LEU A 12 21.26 -16.79 6.49
C LEU A 12 22.40 -17.39 5.67
N ASN A 13 22.07 -18.37 4.84
CA ASN A 13 23.00 -18.83 3.81
C ASN A 13 23.20 -17.74 2.74
N PRO A 14 24.20 -17.87 1.84
CA PRO A 14 24.49 -16.83 0.84
C PRO A 14 23.30 -16.43 -0.03
N ALA A 15 22.48 -17.41 -0.49
CA ALA A 15 21.32 -17.14 -1.33
C ALA A 15 20.18 -16.43 -0.57
N GLU A 16 19.94 -16.83 0.67
CA GLU A 16 18.99 -16.16 1.56
C GLU A 16 19.43 -14.72 1.88
N LYS A 17 20.71 -14.52 2.13
CA LYS A 17 21.27 -13.19 2.36
C LYS A 17 21.12 -12.28 1.14
N GLU A 18 21.39 -12.79 -0.07
CA GLU A 18 21.21 -12.05 -1.32
C GLU A 18 19.74 -11.65 -1.51
N ALA A 19 18.79 -12.58 -1.35
CA ALA A 19 17.37 -12.34 -1.46
C ALA A 19 16.88 -11.30 -0.43
N TRP A 20 17.31 -11.44 0.83
CA TRP A 20 16.97 -10.52 1.90
C TRP A 20 17.52 -9.11 1.66
N THR A 21 18.78 -8.99 1.30
CA THR A 21 19.43 -7.70 1.03
C THR A 21 18.77 -6.97 -0.15
N GLY A 22 18.43 -7.71 -1.22
CA GLY A 22 17.67 -7.17 -2.35
C GLY A 22 16.31 -6.64 -1.93
N LEU A 23 15.55 -7.43 -1.17
CA LEU A 23 14.24 -7.01 -0.67
C LEU A 23 14.33 -5.76 0.21
N VAL A 24 15.26 -5.74 1.17
CA VAL A 24 15.45 -4.59 2.08
C VAL A 24 15.81 -3.32 1.30
N SER A 25 16.69 -3.43 0.31
CA SER A 25 17.06 -2.30 -0.55
C SER A 25 15.85 -1.72 -1.26
N LEU A 26 14.97 -2.57 -1.83
CA LEU A 26 13.74 -2.12 -2.47
C LEU A 26 12.77 -1.47 -1.48
N VAL A 27 12.57 -2.07 -0.32
CA VAL A 27 11.66 -1.54 0.73
C VAL A 27 12.09 -0.17 1.22
N LEU A 28 13.41 0.07 1.33
CA LEU A 28 13.94 1.36 1.79
C LEU A 28 13.94 2.44 0.71
N LEU A 29 14.20 2.08 -0.55
CA LEU A 29 14.38 3.05 -1.65
C LEU A 29 13.08 3.39 -2.37
N LEU A 30 12.23 2.37 -2.62
CA LEU A 30 11.08 2.51 -3.51
C LEU A 30 10.02 3.52 -3.01
N PRO A 31 9.65 3.55 -1.71
CA PRO A 31 8.64 4.50 -1.23
C PRO A 31 8.99 5.96 -1.53
N GLY A 32 10.22 6.38 -1.24
CA GLY A 32 10.65 7.76 -1.50
C GLY A 32 10.70 8.12 -2.98
N ARG A 33 11.08 7.16 -3.83
CA ARG A 33 11.11 7.37 -5.30
C ARG A 33 9.71 7.45 -5.91
N LEU A 34 8.73 6.74 -5.35
CA LEU A 34 7.33 6.85 -5.75
C LEU A 34 6.65 8.10 -5.20
N GLU A 35 7.02 8.54 -3.99
CA GLU A 35 6.43 9.71 -3.33
C GLU A 35 6.87 11.02 -3.96
N SER A 36 8.15 11.15 -4.32
CA SER A 36 8.70 12.43 -4.80
C SER A 36 7.96 13.02 -6.00
N PRO A 37 7.65 12.28 -7.08
CA PRO A 37 6.84 12.80 -8.19
C PRO A 37 5.40 13.13 -7.78
N LEU A 38 4.75 12.30 -6.95
CA LEU A 38 3.40 12.56 -6.44
C LEU A 38 3.32 13.84 -5.63
N GLN A 39 4.32 14.08 -4.78
CA GLN A 39 4.40 15.29 -3.97
C GLN A 39 4.61 16.53 -4.85
N HIS A 40 5.43 16.41 -5.89
CA HIS A 40 5.72 17.52 -6.81
C HIS A 40 4.50 17.86 -7.68
N ASP A 41 3.86 16.85 -8.28
CA ASP A 41 2.82 17.06 -9.31
C ASP A 41 1.41 17.20 -8.72
N ALA A 42 1.12 16.51 -7.60
CA ALA A 42 -0.22 16.45 -7.01
C ALA A 42 -0.28 16.94 -5.55
N GLY A 43 0.85 17.25 -4.92
CA GLY A 43 0.89 17.65 -3.51
C GLY A 43 0.48 16.55 -2.52
N LEU A 44 0.57 15.27 -2.94
CA LEU A 44 0.16 14.11 -2.17
C LEU A 44 1.39 13.28 -1.74
N THR A 45 1.41 12.84 -0.49
CA THR A 45 2.29 11.76 -0.09
C THR A 45 1.85 10.44 -0.73
N LEU A 46 2.77 9.46 -0.84
CA LEU A 46 2.42 8.12 -1.33
C LEU A 46 1.29 7.50 -0.49
N PHE A 47 1.34 7.67 0.83
CA PHE A 47 0.30 7.16 1.73
C PHE A 47 -1.07 7.82 1.47
N GLU A 48 -1.12 9.12 1.23
CA GLU A 48 -2.35 9.85 0.90
C GLU A 48 -2.92 9.38 -0.44
N TYR A 49 -2.07 9.27 -1.47
CA TYR A 49 -2.50 8.77 -2.76
C TYR A 49 -3.05 7.34 -2.68
N LEU A 50 -2.32 6.40 -2.06
CA LEU A 50 -2.77 5.02 -1.90
C LEU A 50 -4.07 4.93 -1.09
N THR A 51 -4.25 5.77 -0.07
CA THR A 51 -5.50 5.84 0.70
C THR A 51 -6.68 6.20 -0.20
N LEU A 52 -6.58 7.27 -1.01
CA LEU A 52 -7.63 7.68 -1.93
C LEU A 52 -7.87 6.65 -3.05
N SER A 53 -6.79 6.09 -3.61
CA SER A 53 -6.84 5.06 -4.65
C SER A 53 -7.60 3.81 -4.18
N HIS A 54 -7.30 3.30 -2.98
CA HIS A 54 -8.02 2.13 -2.44
C HIS A 54 -9.52 2.39 -2.25
N ILE A 55 -9.91 3.59 -1.81
CA ILE A 55 -11.34 3.92 -1.71
C ILE A 55 -11.96 4.02 -3.12
N SER A 56 -11.24 4.58 -4.09
CA SER A 56 -11.75 4.77 -5.46
C SER A 56 -12.03 3.45 -6.18
N GLU A 57 -11.28 2.40 -5.86
CA GLU A 57 -11.40 1.05 -6.44
C GLU A 57 -12.42 0.17 -5.71
N ALA A 58 -12.86 0.58 -4.52
CA ALA A 58 -13.81 -0.18 -3.71
C ALA A 58 -15.24 -0.05 -4.25
N PRO A 59 -16.12 -1.07 -3.97
CA PRO A 59 -17.53 -0.98 -4.29
C PRO A 59 -18.16 0.30 -3.73
N GLU A 60 -18.92 1.00 -4.56
CA GLU A 60 -19.56 2.26 -4.20
C GLU A 60 -18.59 3.32 -3.62
N ARG A 61 -17.28 3.19 -3.92
CA ARG A 61 -16.20 4.06 -3.44
C ARG A 61 -16.21 4.23 -1.92
N ARG A 62 -16.40 3.14 -1.17
CA ARG A 62 -16.41 3.15 0.29
C ARG A 62 -15.71 1.93 0.89
N LEU A 63 -14.98 2.15 1.98
CA LEU A 63 -14.25 1.12 2.73
C LEU A 63 -14.37 1.38 4.23
N ARG A 64 -14.34 0.30 5.03
CA ARG A 64 -14.18 0.41 6.48
C ARG A 64 -12.81 1.01 6.81
N MET A 65 -12.76 1.87 7.81
CA MET A 65 -11.51 2.52 8.23
C MET A 65 -10.43 1.52 8.61
N SER A 66 -10.78 0.40 9.25
CA SER A 66 -9.82 -0.66 9.60
C SER A 66 -9.25 -1.37 8.38
N GLU A 67 -10.10 -1.68 7.40
CA GLU A 67 -9.68 -2.30 6.14
C GLU A 67 -8.80 -1.35 5.32
N LEU A 68 -9.20 -0.08 5.24
CA LEU A 68 -8.42 0.94 4.54
C LEU A 68 -7.04 1.16 5.18
N ALA A 69 -6.94 1.12 6.52
CA ALA A 69 -5.65 1.20 7.21
C ALA A 69 -4.74 0.02 6.85
N TYR A 70 -5.30 -1.18 6.78
CA TYR A 70 -4.58 -2.36 6.35
C TYR A 70 -4.11 -2.26 4.89
N LEU A 71 -5.00 -1.88 3.98
CA LEU A 71 -4.68 -1.76 2.54
C LEU A 71 -3.62 -0.68 2.28
N ALA A 72 -3.72 0.47 2.97
CA ALA A 72 -2.74 1.54 2.86
C ALA A 72 -1.44 1.27 3.65
N ASN A 73 -1.33 0.10 4.30
CA ASN A 73 -0.19 -0.29 5.11
C ASN A 73 0.16 0.73 6.21
N GLY A 74 -0.87 1.21 6.91
CA GLY A 74 -0.74 2.19 7.97
C GLY A 74 -1.51 1.83 9.24
N SER A 75 -1.17 2.48 10.36
CA SER A 75 -1.97 2.37 11.58
C SER A 75 -3.31 3.09 11.42
N LEU A 76 -4.34 2.61 12.15
CA LEU A 76 -5.65 3.26 12.18
C LEU A 76 -5.56 4.73 12.64
N SER A 77 -4.67 5.04 13.57
CA SER A 77 -4.41 6.40 14.05
C SER A 77 -3.86 7.29 12.93
N ARG A 78 -2.84 6.83 12.20
CA ARG A 78 -2.29 7.55 11.03
C ARG A 78 -3.35 7.78 9.97
N LEU A 79 -4.11 6.74 9.64
CA LEU A 79 -5.19 6.84 8.66
C LEU A 79 -6.25 7.85 9.10
N SER A 80 -6.70 7.79 10.36
CA SER A 80 -7.72 8.72 10.89
C SER A 80 -7.30 10.18 10.74
N ASN A 81 -6.03 10.50 10.97
CA ASN A 81 -5.49 11.84 10.78
C ASN A 81 -5.47 12.26 9.30
N VAL A 82 -5.13 11.34 8.40
CA VAL A 82 -5.16 11.62 6.96
C VAL A 82 -6.59 11.82 6.47
N VAL A 83 -7.51 10.93 6.83
CA VAL A 83 -8.93 11.04 6.45
C VAL A 83 -9.55 12.32 6.98
N LYS A 84 -9.22 12.76 8.21
CA LYS A 84 -9.66 14.06 8.74
C LYS A 84 -9.24 15.23 7.85
N ARG A 85 -8.00 15.20 7.30
CA ARG A 85 -7.56 16.24 6.36
C ARG A 85 -8.31 16.16 5.03
N PHE A 86 -8.63 14.96 4.57
CA PHE A 86 -9.44 14.77 3.35
C PHE A 86 -10.86 15.25 3.52
N GLU A 87 -11.48 15.04 4.69
CA GLU A 87 -12.79 15.62 5.02
C GLU A 87 -12.76 17.16 4.96
N GLN A 88 -11.72 17.78 5.53
CA GLN A 88 -11.54 19.24 5.48
C GLN A 88 -11.41 19.80 4.05
N ARG A 89 -10.94 18.96 3.12
CA ARG A 89 -10.82 19.30 1.69
C ARG A 89 -12.05 18.89 0.86
N GLY A 90 -13.03 18.22 1.49
CA GLY A 90 -14.22 17.73 0.80
C GLY A 90 -13.98 16.50 -0.09
N TRP A 91 -12.85 15.79 0.08
CA TRP A 91 -12.49 14.64 -0.75
C TRP A 91 -13.04 13.32 -0.24
N VAL A 92 -13.29 13.21 1.05
CA VAL A 92 -13.80 12.02 1.74
C VAL A 92 -14.84 12.42 2.75
N GLU A 93 -15.85 11.58 2.95
CA GLU A 93 -16.83 11.66 4.03
C GLU A 93 -16.73 10.43 4.92
N ARG A 94 -16.92 10.57 6.23
CA ARG A 94 -17.08 9.46 7.16
C ARG A 94 -18.52 9.25 7.51
N MET A 95 -18.95 7.99 7.52
CA MET A 95 -20.31 7.61 7.91
C MET A 95 -20.30 6.28 8.69
N PRO A 96 -21.30 6.06 9.56
CA PRO A 96 -21.49 4.73 10.15
C PRO A 96 -21.74 3.69 9.06
N ASP A 97 -21.20 2.47 9.24
CA ASP A 97 -21.51 1.36 8.34
C ASP A 97 -22.99 0.98 8.49
N PRO A 98 -23.80 1.02 7.40
CA PRO A 98 -25.22 0.67 7.46
C PRO A 98 -25.47 -0.80 7.88
N ALA A 99 -24.51 -1.68 7.65
CA ALA A 99 -24.61 -3.10 8.02
C ALA A 99 -24.24 -3.34 9.49
N ASP A 100 -23.34 -2.53 10.06
CA ASP A 100 -22.93 -2.61 11.46
C ASP A 100 -22.37 -1.25 11.92
N GLY A 101 -23.22 -0.48 12.61
CA GLY A 101 -22.92 0.88 13.09
C GLY A 101 -21.73 1.00 14.06
N ARG A 102 -21.12 -0.11 14.48
CA ARG A 102 -19.87 -0.10 15.26
C ARG A 102 -18.66 0.27 14.41
N TYR A 103 -18.76 0.13 13.09
CA TYR A 103 -17.71 0.47 12.14
C TYR A 103 -17.98 1.83 11.47
N THR A 104 -16.91 2.49 11.10
CA THR A 104 -16.94 3.72 10.32
C THR A 104 -16.43 3.44 8.91
N LEU A 105 -17.19 3.88 7.91
CA LEU A 105 -16.78 3.88 6.50
C LEU A 105 -16.15 5.23 6.15
N ALA A 106 -15.14 5.18 5.28
CA ALA A 106 -14.66 6.31 4.49
C ALA A 106 -15.24 6.18 3.09
N MET A 107 -15.90 7.21 2.61
CA MET A 107 -16.51 7.30 1.28
C MET A 107 -15.83 8.41 0.49
N LEU A 108 -15.40 8.11 -0.74
CA LEU A 108 -14.79 9.08 -1.63
C LEU A 108 -15.87 9.90 -2.33
N THR A 109 -15.73 11.23 -2.27
CA THR A 109 -16.58 12.16 -3.02
C THR A 109 -16.17 12.22 -4.49
N ASP A 110 -16.96 12.88 -5.34
CA ASP A 110 -16.57 13.11 -6.74
C ASP A 110 -15.32 14.02 -6.81
N ASP A 111 -15.21 15.05 -5.98
CA ASP A 111 -14.00 15.88 -5.89
C ASP A 111 -12.77 15.04 -5.48
N GLY A 112 -12.92 14.12 -4.53
CA GLY A 112 -11.86 13.19 -4.16
C GLY A 112 -11.48 12.23 -5.28
N TYR A 113 -12.44 11.78 -6.05
CA TYR A 113 -12.19 10.94 -7.23
C TYR A 113 -11.42 11.68 -8.32
N ASP A 114 -11.76 12.95 -8.58
CA ASP A 114 -11.04 13.79 -9.54
C ASP A 114 -9.57 13.98 -9.14
N VAL A 115 -9.28 14.09 -7.84
CA VAL A 115 -7.90 14.13 -7.32
C VAL A 115 -7.15 12.83 -7.63
N VAL A 116 -7.79 11.67 -7.45
CA VAL A 116 -7.18 10.37 -7.80
C VAL A 116 -6.88 10.30 -9.29
N VAL A 117 -7.86 10.66 -10.14
CA VAL A 117 -7.71 10.61 -11.60
C VAL A 117 -6.58 11.54 -12.06
N ALA A 118 -6.47 12.74 -11.48
CA ALA A 118 -5.41 13.67 -11.82
C ALA A 118 -4.01 13.18 -11.40
N ALA A 119 -3.88 12.50 -10.26
CA ALA A 119 -2.61 12.01 -9.72
C ALA A 119 -2.16 10.66 -10.32
N ALA A 120 -3.11 9.83 -10.79
CA ALA A 120 -2.84 8.48 -11.27
C ALA A 120 -1.80 8.39 -12.39
N PRO A 121 -1.78 9.26 -13.43
CA PRO A 121 -0.77 9.19 -14.49
C PRO A 121 0.67 9.32 -13.97
N THR A 122 0.92 10.20 -13.01
CA THR A 122 2.24 10.38 -12.40
C THR A 122 2.64 9.14 -11.61
N HIS A 123 1.73 8.58 -10.80
CA HIS A 123 1.99 7.36 -10.05
C HIS A 123 2.26 6.16 -10.97
N VAL A 124 1.39 5.93 -11.95
CA VAL A 124 1.52 4.80 -12.89
C VAL A 124 2.84 4.88 -13.67
N ARG A 125 3.23 6.07 -14.14
CA ARG A 125 4.52 6.28 -14.82
C ARG A 125 5.68 5.86 -13.90
N SER A 126 5.71 6.34 -12.67
CA SER A 126 6.75 6.00 -11.70
C SER A 126 6.80 4.50 -11.39
N VAL A 127 5.63 3.86 -11.21
CA VAL A 127 5.54 2.40 -11.00
C VAL A 127 6.08 1.63 -12.21
N ARG A 128 5.75 2.06 -13.43
CA ARG A 128 6.27 1.43 -14.64
C ARG A 128 7.79 1.56 -14.72
N GLU A 129 8.31 2.78 -14.67
CA GLU A 129 9.74 3.06 -14.80
C GLU A 129 10.59 2.36 -13.72
N LEU A 130 10.11 2.36 -12.48
CA LEU A 130 10.89 1.86 -11.34
C LEU A 130 10.75 0.36 -11.11
N VAL A 131 9.63 -0.25 -11.51
CA VAL A 131 9.29 -1.64 -11.14
C VAL A 131 8.92 -2.49 -12.35
N LEU A 132 7.98 -2.05 -13.21
CA LEU A 132 7.39 -2.97 -14.17
C LEU A 132 8.19 -3.07 -15.48
N ASP A 133 8.69 -1.95 -16.00
CA ASP A 133 9.39 -1.95 -17.29
C ASP A 133 10.75 -2.69 -17.26
N PRO A 134 11.51 -2.71 -16.14
CA PRO A 134 12.69 -3.56 -16.01
C PRO A 134 12.41 -5.06 -15.94
N LEU A 135 11.16 -5.48 -15.71
CA LEU A 135 10.78 -6.87 -15.48
C LEU A 135 10.11 -7.49 -16.71
N THR A 136 10.48 -8.72 -17.02
CA THR A 136 9.74 -9.53 -17.99
C THR A 136 8.35 -9.89 -17.44
N ALA A 137 7.44 -10.34 -18.31
CA ALA A 137 6.13 -10.81 -17.88
C ALA A 137 6.21 -12.02 -16.91
N GLU A 138 7.27 -12.82 -17.01
CA GLU A 138 7.54 -13.93 -16.08
C GLU A 138 7.97 -13.41 -14.70
N ASP A 139 8.87 -12.43 -14.66
CA ASP A 139 9.32 -11.79 -13.41
C ASP A 139 8.17 -11.10 -12.69
N GLN A 140 7.29 -10.40 -13.42
CA GLN A 140 6.10 -9.76 -12.85
C GLN A 140 5.16 -10.78 -12.18
N ARG A 141 4.93 -11.94 -12.83
CA ARG A 141 4.16 -13.05 -12.23
C ARG A 141 4.87 -13.64 -11.01
N ALA A 142 6.19 -13.79 -11.07
CA ALA A 142 6.99 -14.28 -9.94
C ALA A 142 6.92 -13.31 -8.76
N LEU A 143 7.06 -12.01 -9.00
CA LEU A 143 6.93 -10.96 -7.98
C LEU A 143 5.56 -10.99 -7.31
N ALA A 144 4.48 -11.05 -8.10
CA ALA A 144 3.11 -11.14 -7.57
C ALA A 144 2.92 -12.36 -6.67
N ARG A 145 3.43 -13.54 -7.10
CA ARG A 145 3.38 -14.78 -6.33
C ARG A 145 4.18 -14.69 -5.02
N ILE A 146 5.37 -14.10 -5.06
CA ILE A 146 6.22 -13.90 -3.87
C ILE A 146 5.56 -12.93 -2.90
N ALA A 147 5.08 -11.79 -3.39
CA ALA A 147 4.40 -10.80 -2.58
C ALA A 147 3.16 -11.39 -1.87
N ALA A 148 2.37 -12.21 -2.58
CA ALA A 148 1.21 -12.88 -1.99
C ALA A 148 1.60 -13.85 -0.83
N LYS A 149 2.76 -14.52 -0.91
CA LYS A 149 3.25 -15.39 0.17
C LYS A 149 3.70 -14.61 1.40
N LEU A 150 4.25 -13.40 1.20
CA LEU A 150 4.78 -12.57 2.28
C LEU A 150 3.70 -11.70 2.95
N ARG A 151 2.58 -11.47 2.27
CA ARG A 151 1.45 -10.72 2.82
C ARG A 151 0.61 -11.63 3.70
N THR A 152 0.77 -11.52 5.01
CA THR A 152 -0.13 -12.15 5.98
C THR A 152 -1.24 -11.16 6.34
N ARG A 153 -2.50 -11.54 6.10
CA ARG A 153 -3.65 -10.74 6.54
C ARG A 153 -3.88 -11.01 8.03
N PRO A 154 -4.03 -9.98 8.88
CA PRO A 154 -4.43 -10.17 10.26
C PRO A 154 -5.77 -10.92 10.35
N ALA A 155 -5.91 -11.82 11.33
CA ALA A 155 -7.09 -12.69 11.47
C ALA A 155 -8.40 -11.91 11.75
N ASP A 156 -8.28 -10.71 12.31
CA ASP A 156 -9.38 -9.79 12.64
C ASP A 156 -9.93 -9.03 11.42
N LEU A 157 -9.30 -9.16 10.27
CA LEU A 157 -9.73 -8.58 8.98
C LEU A 157 -10.19 -9.64 7.97
N ALA A 158 -10.30 -10.90 8.40
CA ALA A 158 -10.72 -12.01 7.57
C ALA A 158 -12.25 -12.14 7.51
#